data_7fa2deec81646753cecfa0946f3ce69d
#
_entry.id   7fa2deec81646753cecfa0946f3ce69d
#
_cell.length_a   1.000
_cell.length_b   1.000
_cell.length_c   1.000
_cell.angle_alpha   90.00
_cell.angle_beta   90.00
_cell.angle_gamma   90.00
#
_symmetry.space_group_name_H-M   'P 1'
#
loop_
_entity.id
_entity.type
_entity.pdbx_description
1 polymer ?
#
loop_
_entity_poly.entity_id
_entity_poly.type
_entity_poly.pdbx_seq_one_letter_code
_entity_poly.pdbx_strand_id
1 'polypeptide(L)'
;MKAVRRFAIVGLLFIGIWSYAQETIPFEDEVQEIVERNDSLWDASRTTIVFTGSSSIRLWEDLQQRFPSQQVLNTGFGGSQSTDLLHHLEKLVLRYKPNKVFIYEGDNDIFEKKPPREILATTLEIVTQLKSAVPALEIVLISAKPSISRWKYRGKYKRLNKKFMKLAQQLPDLSFVDVWYPMLNGRKLRKDIFISDGLHMNTTGYDIWYEVLREYVEAP
;
A
#
# COMPACT_ATOMS: atom_id res chain seq x y z
N MET A 1 -52.58 -58.05 -38.56
CA MET A 1 -52.49 -56.63 -38.20
C MET A 1 -51.45 -56.48 -37.11
N LYS A 2 -50.26 -55.92 -37.46
CA LYS A 2 -49.11 -55.69 -36.51
C LYS A 2 -49.12 -54.24 -36.12
N ALA A 3 -49.30 -53.93 -34.83
CA ALA A 3 -49.25 -52.57 -34.27
C ALA A 3 -47.82 -52.15 -34.09
N VAL A 4 -47.41 -51.04 -34.71
CA VAL A 4 -46.08 -50.40 -34.55
C VAL A 4 -46.23 -49.42 -33.42
N ARG A 5 -45.56 -49.68 -32.29
CA ARG A 5 -45.38 -48.71 -31.19
C ARG A 5 -44.24 -47.71 -31.53
N ARG A 6 -44.57 -46.45 -31.69
CA ARG A 6 -43.61 -45.36 -31.81
C ARG A 6 -43.21 -44.95 -30.41
N PHE A 7 -41.90 -45.10 -30.10
CA PHE A 7 -41.28 -44.50 -28.92
C PHE A 7 -40.83 -43.07 -29.27
N ALA A 8 -41.38 -42.09 -28.60
CA ALA A 8 -40.89 -40.73 -28.66
C ALA A 8 -39.73 -40.57 -27.63
N ILE A 9 -38.54 -40.29 -28.11
CA ILE A 9 -37.39 -39.95 -27.27
C ILE A 9 -37.47 -38.45 -26.99
N VAL A 10 -37.76 -38.06 -25.75
CA VAL A 10 -37.68 -36.69 -25.27
C VAL A 10 -36.24 -36.43 -24.85
N GLY A 11 -35.49 -35.72 -25.68
CA GLY A 11 -34.16 -35.28 -25.37
C GLY A 11 -34.21 -34.13 -24.37
N LEU A 12 -33.77 -34.32 -23.14
CA LEU A 12 -33.54 -33.26 -22.17
C LEU A 12 -32.19 -32.56 -22.50
N LEU A 13 -32.30 -31.34 -23.04
CA LEU A 13 -31.17 -30.43 -23.18
C LEU A 13 -30.81 -29.87 -21.80
N PHE A 14 -29.73 -30.36 -21.21
CA PHE A 14 -29.11 -29.73 -20.07
C PHE A 14 -28.34 -28.47 -20.53
N ILE A 15 -28.94 -27.30 -20.34
CA ILE A 15 -28.21 -26.01 -20.47
C ILE A 15 -27.45 -25.83 -19.17
N GLY A 16 -26.16 -26.14 -19.19
CA GLY A 16 -25.23 -25.84 -18.10
C GLY A 16 -25.07 -24.31 -18.00
N ILE A 17 -25.67 -23.71 -16.98
CA ILE A 17 -25.38 -22.29 -16.63
C ILE A 17 -24.00 -22.31 -15.99
N TRP A 18 -22.99 -21.91 -16.74
CA TRP A 18 -21.67 -21.60 -16.20
C TRP A 18 -21.79 -20.26 -15.44
N SER A 19 -21.94 -20.35 -14.12
CA SER A 19 -21.83 -19.22 -13.24
C SER A 19 -20.35 -18.86 -13.18
N TYR A 20 -19.94 -17.82 -13.90
CA TYR A 20 -18.65 -17.19 -13.65
C TYR A 20 -18.74 -16.53 -12.28
N ALA A 21 -18.10 -17.13 -11.28
CA ALA A 21 -17.84 -16.44 -10.04
C ALA A 21 -16.97 -15.23 -10.40
N GLN A 22 -17.50 -14.04 -10.28
CA GLN A 22 -16.73 -12.80 -10.42
C GLN A 22 -15.74 -12.78 -9.25
N GLU A 23 -14.46 -12.97 -9.53
CA GLU A 23 -13.42 -12.78 -8.51
C GLU A 23 -13.55 -11.35 -7.99
N THR A 24 -13.95 -11.22 -6.74
CA THR A 24 -14.02 -9.92 -6.08
C THR A 24 -12.59 -9.44 -5.83
N ILE A 25 -12.23 -8.36 -6.50
CA ILE A 25 -10.93 -7.71 -6.29
C ILE A 25 -10.95 -7.10 -4.89
N PRO A 26 -10.00 -7.46 -4.01
CA PRO A 26 -9.94 -6.88 -2.68
C PRO A 26 -9.81 -5.35 -2.74
N PHE A 27 -10.50 -4.65 -1.84
CA PHE A 27 -10.45 -3.18 -1.69
C PHE A 27 -10.98 -2.36 -2.88
N GLU A 28 -11.65 -2.95 -3.86
CA GLU A 28 -12.08 -2.23 -5.08
C GLU A 28 -12.95 -1.01 -4.75
N ASP A 29 -13.93 -1.14 -3.85
CA ASP A 29 -14.83 -0.05 -3.43
C ASP A 29 -14.04 1.04 -2.70
N GLU A 30 -13.19 0.70 -1.74
CA GLU A 30 -12.34 1.68 -1.01
C GLU A 30 -11.38 2.40 -1.97
N VAL A 31 -10.79 1.68 -2.91
CA VAL A 31 -9.90 2.26 -3.94
C VAL A 31 -10.67 3.23 -4.84
N GLN A 32 -11.90 2.90 -5.21
CA GLN A 32 -12.73 3.79 -6.01
C GLN A 32 -13.06 5.11 -5.26
N GLU A 33 -13.42 5.03 -3.98
CA GLU A 33 -13.65 6.22 -3.13
C GLU A 33 -12.36 7.07 -3.00
N ILE A 34 -11.19 6.43 -2.87
CA ILE A 34 -9.90 7.12 -2.82
C ILE A 34 -9.62 7.85 -4.14
N VAL A 35 -9.88 7.21 -5.27
CA VAL A 35 -9.70 7.80 -6.59
C VAL A 35 -10.61 9.03 -6.75
N GLU A 36 -11.89 8.91 -6.47
CA GLU A 36 -12.86 10.02 -6.59
C GLU A 36 -12.46 11.21 -5.72
N ARG A 37 -12.05 10.96 -4.48
CA ARG A 37 -11.56 12.02 -3.57
C ARG A 37 -10.30 12.69 -4.12
N ASN A 38 -9.31 11.91 -4.53
CA ASN A 38 -8.04 12.48 -4.99
C ASN A 38 -8.17 13.14 -6.37
N ASP A 39 -9.01 12.65 -7.27
CA ASP A 39 -9.30 13.30 -8.55
C ASP A 39 -9.86 14.72 -8.37
N SER A 40 -10.65 14.95 -7.31
CA SER A 40 -11.18 16.26 -7.00
C SER A 40 -10.14 17.26 -6.44
N LEU A 41 -9.01 16.74 -5.95
CA LEU A 41 -7.92 17.52 -5.35
C LEU A 41 -6.73 17.70 -6.29
N TRP A 42 -6.61 16.82 -7.27
CA TRP A 42 -5.44 16.74 -8.14
C TRP A 42 -5.45 17.79 -9.25
N ASP A 43 -4.39 18.57 -9.31
CA ASP A 43 -4.09 19.49 -10.39
C ASP A 43 -2.95 18.94 -11.26
N ALA A 44 -3.27 18.51 -12.47
CA ALA A 44 -2.31 17.90 -13.41
C ALA A 44 -1.21 18.88 -13.89
N SER A 45 -1.35 20.19 -13.65
CA SER A 45 -0.33 21.19 -13.97
C SER A 45 0.76 21.31 -12.92
N ARG A 46 0.58 20.69 -11.74
CA ARG A 46 1.50 20.74 -10.60
C ARG A 46 2.29 19.46 -10.46
N THR A 47 3.52 19.58 -9.98
CA THR A 47 4.31 18.43 -9.52
C THR A 47 3.57 17.70 -8.41
N THR A 48 3.42 16.39 -8.56
CA THR A 48 2.61 15.57 -7.64
C THR A 48 3.48 14.61 -6.84
N ILE A 49 3.26 14.56 -5.56
CA ILE A 49 3.83 13.58 -4.63
C ILE A 49 2.69 12.68 -4.14
N VAL A 50 2.85 11.38 -4.25
CA VAL A 50 1.85 10.41 -3.78
C VAL A 50 2.36 9.70 -2.54
N PHE A 51 1.55 9.67 -1.49
CA PHE A 51 1.73 8.77 -0.35
C PHE A 51 0.72 7.64 -0.45
N THR A 52 1.21 6.41 -0.56
CA THR A 52 0.39 5.21 -0.73
C THR A 52 0.78 4.11 0.26
N GLY A 53 -0.07 3.11 0.38
CA GLY A 53 0.11 1.96 1.25
C GLY A 53 -1.02 1.81 2.25
N SER A 54 -0.75 1.21 3.41
CA SER A 54 -1.80 0.75 4.31
C SER A 54 -2.38 1.86 5.22
N SER A 55 -3.18 1.43 6.19
CA SER A 55 -3.94 2.31 7.09
C SER A 55 -3.13 3.40 7.79
N SER A 56 -1.82 3.23 7.99
CA SER A 56 -0.98 4.28 8.55
C SER A 56 -0.82 5.50 7.63
N ILE A 57 -0.93 5.31 6.31
CA ILE A 57 -1.02 6.43 5.35
C ILE A 57 -2.46 6.93 5.31
N ARG A 58 -3.45 6.04 5.16
CA ARG A 58 -4.86 6.41 5.09
C ARG A 58 -5.29 7.33 6.23
N LEU A 59 -4.87 7.03 7.46
CA LEU A 59 -5.24 7.76 8.67
C LEU A 59 -4.37 8.99 8.95
N TRP A 60 -3.47 9.36 8.04
CA TRP A 60 -2.74 10.62 8.13
C TRP A 60 -3.58 11.76 7.53
N GLU A 61 -4.58 12.19 8.27
CA GLU A 61 -5.63 13.08 7.79
C GLU A 61 -5.11 14.47 7.41
N ASP A 62 -4.11 14.98 8.12
CA ASP A 62 -3.51 16.31 7.89
C ASP A 62 -2.26 16.27 6.99
N LEU A 63 -2.04 15.18 6.24
CA LEU A 63 -0.85 14.99 5.41
C LEU A 63 -0.62 16.15 4.43
N GLN A 64 -1.63 16.53 3.65
CA GLN A 64 -1.53 17.64 2.68
C GLN A 64 -1.25 18.98 3.37
N GLN A 65 -1.86 19.23 4.51
CA GLN A 65 -1.71 20.47 5.27
C GLN A 65 -0.27 20.61 5.84
N ARG A 66 0.40 19.50 6.10
CA ARG A 66 1.79 19.51 6.57
C ARG A 66 2.79 19.91 5.48
N PHE A 67 2.41 19.79 4.21
CA PHE A 67 3.25 20.12 3.05
C PHE A 67 2.54 21.14 2.14
N PRO A 68 2.28 22.36 2.60
CA PRO A 68 1.43 23.32 1.89
C PRO A 68 2.02 23.79 0.54
N SER A 69 3.34 23.73 0.40
CA SER A 69 4.03 24.12 -0.84
C SER A 69 4.01 23.04 -1.92
N GLN A 70 3.65 21.80 -1.57
CA GLN A 70 3.65 20.65 -2.46
C GLN A 70 2.22 20.20 -2.76
N GLN A 71 2.00 19.57 -3.91
CA GLN A 71 0.78 18.81 -4.13
C GLN A 71 1.01 17.38 -3.64
N VAL A 72 0.48 17.06 -2.45
CA VAL A 72 0.60 15.73 -1.85
C VAL A 72 -0.77 15.05 -1.88
N LEU A 73 -0.85 13.87 -2.48
CA LEU A 73 -2.05 13.05 -2.49
C LEU A 73 -1.90 11.87 -1.53
N ASN A 74 -2.92 11.64 -0.71
CA ASN A 74 -3.01 10.48 0.17
C ASN A 74 -3.86 9.41 -0.50
N THR A 75 -3.22 8.37 -0.99
CA THR A 75 -3.88 7.20 -1.60
C THR A 75 -3.75 5.93 -0.75
N GLY A 76 -3.52 6.09 0.56
CA GLY A 76 -3.49 4.96 1.50
C GLY A 76 -4.86 4.32 1.68
N PHE A 77 -4.90 2.99 1.85
CA PHE A 77 -6.11 2.19 2.03
C PHE A 77 -5.99 1.18 3.18
N GLY A 78 -7.13 0.80 3.75
CA GLY A 78 -7.16 0.16 5.07
C GLY A 78 -6.74 -1.30 5.06
N GLY A 79 -5.75 -1.69 5.87
CA GLY A 79 -5.40 -3.10 6.08
C GLY A 79 -4.67 -3.77 4.92
N SER A 80 -4.30 -3.03 3.88
CA SER A 80 -3.64 -3.54 2.68
C SER A 80 -2.29 -4.22 2.96
N GLN A 81 -1.97 -5.15 2.11
CA GLN A 81 -0.68 -5.82 2.01
C GLN A 81 0.03 -5.38 0.71
N SER A 82 1.29 -5.69 0.60
CA SER A 82 2.07 -5.36 -0.61
C SER A 82 1.46 -5.89 -1.91
N THR A 83 0.80 -7.04 -1.87
CA THR A 83 0.08 -7.62 -3.02
C THR A 83 -1.14 -6.82 -3.43
N ASP A 84 -1.83 -6.22 -2.46
CA ASP A 84 -3.02 -5.40 -2.73
C ASP A 84 -2.60 -4.07 -3.38
N LEU A 85 -1.54 -3.44 -2.87
CA LEU A 85 -0.97 -2.26 -3.52
C LEU A 85 -0.50 -2.57 -4.95
N LEU A 86 0.18 -3.70 -5.17
CA LEU A 86 0.61 -4.12 -6.51
C LEU A 86 -0.58 -4.21 -7.48
N HIS A 87 -1.70 -4.77 -7.02
CA HIS A 87 -2.91 -4.90 -7.81
C HIS A 87 -3.53 -3.54 -8.20
N HIS A 88 -3.53 -2.59 -7.27
CA HIS A 88 -4.14 -1.27 -7.45
C HIS A 88 -3.17 -0.16 -7.87
N LEU A 89 -1.95 -0.51 -8.28
CA LEU A 89 -0.86 0.42 -8.54
C LEU A 89 -1.21 1.50 -9.59
N GLU A 90 -1.94 1.10 -10.64
CA GLU A 90 -2.40 2.02 -11.69
C GLU A 90 -3.34 3.08 -11.11
N LYS A 91 -4.36 2.67 -10.37
CA LYS A 91 -5.38 3.55 -9.81
C LYS A 91 -4.85 4.45 -8.71
N LEU A 92 -3.99 3.92 -7.83
CA LEU A 92 -3.54 4.62 -6.62
C LEU A 92 -2.28 5.46 -6.84
N VAL A 93 -1.46 5.16 -7.86
CA VAL A 93 -0.18 5.84 -8.08
C VAL A 93 -0.06 6.38 -9.50
N LEU A 94 -0.03 5.51 -10.51
CA LEU A 94 0.31 5.89 -11.88
C LEU A 94 -0.68 6.87 -12.51
N ARG A 95 -1.95 6.79 -12.16
CA ARG A 95 -3.01 7.72 -12.56
C ARG A 95 -2.62 9.19 -12.36
N TYR A 96 -1.93 9.51 -11.27
CA TYR A 96 -1.59 10.88 -10.86
C TYR A 96 -0.24 11.36 -11.43
N LYS A 97 0.44 10.52 -12.23
CA LYS A 97 1.74 10.83 -12.86
C LYS A 97 2.73 11.48 -11.90
N PRO A 98 2.99 10.87 -10.72
CA PRO A 98 3.78 11.51 -9.69
C PRO A 98 5.26 11.63 -10.10
N ASN A 99 5.94 12.63 -9.55
CA ASN A 99 7.39 12.75 -9.59
C ASN A 99 8.04 11.95 -8.46
N LYS A 100 7.32 11.80 -7.35
CA LYS A 100 7.81 11.10 -6.16
C LYS A 100 6.67 10.30 -5.52
N VAL A 101 6.95 9.07 -5.09
CA VAL A 101 6.00 8.23 -4.37
C VAL A 101 6.60 7.70 -3.07
N PHE A 102 5.86 7.84 -1.98
CA PHE A 102 6.14 7.24 -0.69
C PHE A 102 5.29 5.99 -0.50
N ILE A 103 5.93 4.87 -0.19
CA ILE A 103 5.26 3.57 -0.06
C ILE A 103 5.42 3.04 1.36
N TYR A 104 4.31 2.81 2.05
CA TYR A 104 4.27 2.17 3.36
C TYR A 104 3.49 0.86 3.30
N GLU A 105 4.21 -0.25 3.12
CA GLU A 105 3.65 -1.60 3.12
C GLU A 105 4.53 -2.59 3.89
N GLY A 106 4.02 -3.79 4.11
CA GLY A 106 4.71 -4.87 4.81
C GLY A 106 4.33 -5.05 6.28
N ASP A 107 3.61 -4.09 6.88
CA ASP A 107 3.13 -4.19 8.27
C ASP A 107 2.06 -5.30 8.39
N ASN A 108 1.03 -5.26 7.54
CA ASN A 108 -0.03 -6.27 7.52
C ASN A 108 0.47 -7.60 6.97
N ASP A 109 1.34 -7.60 5.96
CA ASP A 109 1.98 -8.82 5.45
C ASP A 109 2.67 -9.62 6.56
N ILE A 110 3.45 -8.94 7.43
CA ILE A 110 4.10 -9.60 8.57
C ILE A 110 3.08 -10.09 9.60
N PHE A 111 2.02 -9.33 9.85
CA PHE A 111 0.94 -9.72 10.75
C PHE A 111 0.24 -10.98 10.23
N GLU A 112 -0.06 -11.05 8.94
CA GLU A 112 -0.60 -12.20 8.21
C GLU A 112 0.44 -13.32 7.96
N LYS A 113 1.59 -13.22 8.64
CA LYS A 113 2.65 -14.22 8.67
C LYS A 113 3.43 -14.41 7.37
N LYS A 114 3.28 -13.54 6.37
CA LYS A 114 4.14 -13.59 5.18
C LYS A 114 5.61 -13.43 5.57
N PRO A 115 6.50 -14.23 5.01
CA PRO A 115 7.93 -14.09 5.30
C PRO A 115 8.50 -12.82 4.61
N PRO A 116 9.48 -12.12 5.23
CA PRO A 116 10.07 -10.90 4.67
C PRO A 116 10.68 -11.05 3.26
N ARG A 117 10.98 -12.27 2.80
CA ARG A 117 11.45 -12.51 1.43
C ARG A 117 10.35 -12.35 0.38
N GLU A 118 9.13 -12.76 0.70
CA GLU A 118 7.97 -12.63 -0.19
C GLU A 118 7.55 -11.16 -0.29
N ILE A 119 7.48 -10.48 0.86
CA ILE A 119 7.19 -9.04 0.90
C ILE A 119 8.20 -8.25 0.06
N LEU A 120 9.51 -8.59 0.19
CA LEU A 120 10.55 -7.96 -0.61
C LEU A 120 10.37 -8.23 -2.12
N ALA A 121 9.99 -9.45 -2.50
CA ALA A 121 9.77 -9.80 -3.90
C ALA A 121 8.61 -8.98 -4.50
N THR A 122 7.48 -8.88 -3.80
CA THR A 122 6.34 -8.05 -4.22
C THR A 122 6.73 -6.56 -4.26
N THR A 123 7.49 -6.07 -3.27
CA THR A 123 7.98 -4.69 -3.27
C THR A 123 8.88 -4.40 -4.46
N LEU A 124 9.77 -5.34 -4.83
CA LEU A 124 10.61 -5.20 -6.02
C LEU A 124 9.76 -5.17 -7.30
N GLU A 125 8.70 -5.95 -7.37
CA GLU A 125 7.77 -5.92 -8.50
C GLU A 125 7.06 -4.58 -8.61
N ILE A 126 6.56 -4.02 -7.48
CA ILE A 126 5.98 -2.67 -7.42
C ILE A 126 6.99 -1.64 -7.97
N VAL A 127 8.22 -1.64 -7.45
CA VAL A 127 9.28 -0.72 -7.89
C VAL A 127 9.55 -0.88 -9.39
N THR A 128 9.61 -2.11 -9.88
CA THR A 128 9.87 -2.40 -11.31
C THR A 128 8.74 -1.88 -12.20
N GLN A 129 7.48 -2.10 -11.84
CA GLN A 129 6.34 -1.60 -12.59
C GLN A 129 6.29 -0.07 -12.61
N LEU A 130 6.49 0.55 -11.44
CA LEU A 130 6.54 2.01 -11.33
C LEU A 130 7.65 2.63 -12.18
N LYS A 131 8.86 2.10 -12.13
CA LYS A 131 10.00 2.58 -12.92
C LYS A 131 9.85 2.30 -14.42
N SER A 132 9.17 1.23 -14.79
CA SER A 132 8.85 0.94 -16.19
C SER A 132 7.86 1.94 -16.77
N ALA A 133 6.86 2.33 -15.99
CA ALA A 133 5.83 3.30 -16.40
C ALA A 133 6.36 4.75 -16.35
N VAL A 134 7.13 5.10 -15.32
CA VAL A 134 7.69 6.44 -15.09
C VAL A 134 9.17 6.32 -14.75
N PRO A 135 10.09 6.29 -15.73
CA PRO A 135 11.53 6.05 -15.50
C PRO A 135 12.19 7.04 -14.52
N ALA A 136 11.75 8.29 -14.51
CA ALA A 136 12.29 9.35 -13.63
C ALA A 136 11.62 9.41 -12.24
N LEU A 137 10.66 8.52 -11.94
CA LEU A 137 9.95 8.51 -10.66
C LEU A 137 10.91 8.24 -9.49
N GLU A 138 10.93 9.13 -8.52
CA GLU A 138 11.58 8.88 -7.25
C GLU A 138 10.68 8.04 -6.34
N ILE A 139 11.22 6.97 -5.78
CA ILE A 139 10.48 6.06 -4.91
C ILE A 139 11.12 6.07 -3.52
N VAL A 140 10.31 6.27 -2.49
CA VAL A 140 10.73 6.26 -1.09
C VAL A 140 10.00 5.15 -0.35
N LEU A 141 10.73 4.11 0.05
CA LEU A 141 10.19 3.06 0.90
C LEU A 141 10.24 3.50 2.36
N ILE A 142 9.09 3.56 3.01
CA ILE A 142 8.99 3.85 4.44
C ILE A 142 9.13 2.53 5.20
N SER A 143 10.00 2.50 6.22
CA SER A 143 10.17 1.31 7.06
C SER A 143 8.85 0.91 7.72
N ALA A 144 8.58 -0.38 7.82
CA ALA A 144 7.48 -0.88 8.63
C ALA A 144 7.70 -0.46 10.10
N LYS A 145 6.75 0.32 10.65
CA LYS A 145 6.87 0.95 11.98
C LYS A 145 6.72 -0.06 13.12
N PRO A 146 7.24 0.24 14.31
CA PRO A 146 6.91 -0.52 15.50
C PRO A 146 5.48 -0.21 15.96
N SER A 147 4.86 -1.13 16.70
CA SER A 147 3.57 -0.88 17.37
C SER A 147 3.44 -1.71 18.64
N ILE A 148 2.55 -1.31 19.56
CA ILE A 148 2.29 -2.02 20.80
C ILE A 148 1.69 -3.40 20.48
N SER A 149 0.62 -3.42 19.68
CA SER A 149 -0.15 -4.61 19.34
C SER A 149 0.68 -5.66 18.57
N ARG A 150 1.68 -5.21 17.81
CA ARG A 150 2.51 -6.08 16.97
C ARG A 150 3.95 -6.21 17.46
N TRP A 151 4.28 -5.75 18.66
CA TRP A 151 5.65 -5.77 19.22
C TRP A 151 6.30 -7.15 19.25
N LYS A 152 5.48 -8.20 19.42
CA LYS A 152 5.97 -9.59 19.37
C LYS A 152 6.64 -9.95 18.03
N TYR A 153 6.30 -9.28 16.94
CA TYR A 153 6.86 -9.51 15.61
C TYR A 153 8.06 -8.61 15.28
N ARG A 154 8.52 -7.73 16.20
CA ARG A 154 9.60 -6.75 15.98
C ARG A 154 10.85 -7.30 15.27
N GLY A 155 11.20 -8.57 15.49
CA GLY A 155 12.32 -9.21 14.82
C GLY A 155 12.10 -9.43 13.32
N LYS A 156 10.85 -9.70 12.91
CA LYS A 156 10.49 -9.82 11.49
C LYS A 156 10.48 -8.44 10.81
N TYR A 157 9.91 -7.43 11.48
CA TYR A 157 9.91 -6.04 11.00
C TYR A 157 11.32 -5.53 10.75
N LYS A 158 12.22 -5.67 11.73
CA LYS A 158 13.64 -5.27 11.54
C LYS A 158 14.32 -5.99 10.40
N ARG A 159 14.00 -7.28 10.18
CA ARG A 159 14.54 -8.02 9.02
C ARG A 159 14.00 -7.48 7.70
N LEU A 160 12.71 -7.14 7.64
CA LEU A 160 12.12 -6.53 6.44
C LEU A 160 12.75 -5.15 6.18
N ASN A 161 12.79 -4.28 7.17
CA ASN A 161 13.38 -2.95 7.05
C ASN A 161 14.85 -3.00 6.59
N LYS A 162 15.64 -3.95 7.10
CA LYS A 162 17.01 -4.19 6.62
C LYS A 162 17.05 -4.61 5.15
N LYS A 163 16.05 -5.36 4.68
CA LYS A 163 15.95 -5.76 3.26
C LYS A 163 15.57 -4.58 2.38
N PHE A 164 14.62 -3.75 2.79
CA PHE A 164 14.24 -2.53 2.09
C PHE A 164 15.41 -1.55 1.98
N MET A 165 16.13 -1.31 3.09
CA MET A 165 17.34 -0.49 3.08
C MET A 165 18.39 -1.01 2.10
N LYS A 166 18.63 -2.33 2.05
CA LYS A 166 19.58 -2.92 1.10
C LYS A 166 19.10 -2.80 -0.35
N LEU A 167 17.80 -2.93 -0.59
CA LEU A 167 17.23 -2.76 -1.94
C LEU A 167 17.44 -1.32 -2.42
N ALA A 168 17.18 -0.33 -1.56
CA ALA A 168 17.38 1.08 -1.87
C ALA A 168 18.86 1.41 -2.18
N GLN A 169 19.80 0.75 -1.53
CA GLN A 169 21.23 0.91 -1.83
C GLN A 169 21.66 0.34 -3.19
N GLN A 170 20.85 -0.51 -3.81
CA GLN A 170 21.16 -1.21 -5.06
C GLN A 170 20.50 -0.59 -6.29
N LEU A 171 19.47 0.21 -6.10
CA LEU A 171 18.67 0.77 -7.19
C LEU A 171 18.75 2.30 -7.17
N PRO A 172 19.03 2.94 -8.32
CA PRO A 172 18.98 4.40 -8.43
C PRO A 172 17.53 4.89 -8.21
N ASP A 173 17.38 6.10 -7.72
CA ASP A 173 16.08 6.75 -7.46
C ASP A 173 15.13 5.95 -6.55
N LEU A 174 15.68 5.03 -5.78
CA LEU A 174 15.01 4.33 -4.70
C LEU A 174 15.66 4.71 -3.37
N SER A 175 14.89 5.31 -2.50
CA SER A 175 15.30 5.71 -1.15
C SER A 175 14.60 4.86 -0.10
N PHE A 176 15.22 4.78 1.07
CA PHE A 176 14.64 4.13 2.25
C PHE A 176 14.67 5.12 3.41
N VAL A 177 13.52 5.34 4.02
CA VAL A 177 13.39 6.20 5.20
C VAL A 177 13.01 5.37 6.42
N ASP A 178 13.76 5.55 7.50
CA ASP A 178 13.57 4.77 8.72
C ASP A 178 12.74 5.53 9.76
N VAL A 179 11.49 5.13 9.93
CA VAL A 179 10.60 5.62 10.99
C VAL A 179 10.61 4.72 12.23
N TRP A 180 11.32 3.59 12.20
CA TRP A 180 11.37 2.65 13.31
C TRP A 180 12.04 3.23 14.55
N TYR A 181 13.29 3.73 14.39
CA TYR A 181 14.06 4.19 15.54
C TYR A 181 13.55 5.50 16.14
N PRO A 182 13.07 6.49 15.39
CA PRO A 182 12.46 7.70 15.94
C PRO A 182 11.23 7.44 16.81
N MET A 183 10.51 6.34 16.58
CA MET A 183 9.37 5.91 17.40
C MET A 183 9.76 5.18 18.69
N LEU A 184 11.05 5.10 19.00
CA LEU A 184 11.57 4.48 20.24
C LEU A 184 12.15 5.55 21.18
N ASN A 185 12.14 5.24 22.48
CA ASN A 185 12.98 5.90 23.47
C ASN A 185 14.10 4.91 23.86
N GLY A 186 15.29 5.09 23.28
CA GLY A 186 16.38 4.13 23.33
C GLY A 186 15.97 2.79 22.69
N ARG A 187 15.83 1.73 23.52
CA ARG A 187 15.39 0.40 23.04
C ARG A 187 13.90 0.11 23.28
N LYS A 188 13.20 1.03 23.94
CA LYS A 188 11.80 0.84 24.37
C LYS A 188 10.86 1.56 23.39
N LEU A 189 9.76 0.89 23.04
CA LEU A 189 8.70 1.49 22.25
C LEU A 189 8.06 2.65 23.01
N ARG A 190 7.91 3.80 22.37
CA ARG A 190 7.08 4.88 22.87
C ARG A 190 5.61 4.47 22.77
N LYS A 191 4.92 4.39 23.89
CA LYS A 191 3.52 3.96 23.93
C LYS A 191 2.54 5.14 23.79
N ASP A 192 3.01 6.33 24.08
CA ASP A 192 2.28 7.60 24.09
C ASP A 192 1.91 8.10 22.67
N ILE A 193 2.47 7.50 21.64
CA ILE A 193 2.31 7.90 20.23
C ILE A 193 1.27 7.08 19.45
N PHE A 194 0.51 6.24 20.14
CA PHE A 194 -0.53 5.38 19.55
C PHE A 194 -1.90 5.70 20.14
N ILE A 195 -2.94 5.46 19.34
CA ILE A 195 -4.31 5.45 19.84
C ILE A 195 -4.58 4.16 20.64
N SER A 196 -5.79 3.99 21.15
CA SER A 196 -6.14 2.90 22.07
C SER A 196 -5.93 1.48 21.55
N ASP A 197 -5.91 1.29 20.21
CA ASP A 197 -5.69 -0.02 19.58
C ASP A 197 -4.21 -0.46 19.63
N GLY A 198 -3.31 0.45 20.00
CA GLY A 198 -1.87 0.22 20.08
C GLY A 198 -1.21 -0.11 18.74
N LEU A 199 -1.88 0.17 17.62
CA LEU A 199 -1.41 -0.03 16.25
C LEU A 199 -1.29 1.29 15.50
N HIS A 200 -2.38 2.04 15.43
CA HIS A 200 -2.44 3.30 14.70
C HIS A 200 -1.89 4.46 15.53
N MET A 201 -1.27 5.39 14.84
CA MET A 201 -0.64 6.54 15.47
C MET A 201 -1.69 7.59 15.85
N ASN A 202 -1.41 8.32 16.92
CA ASN A 202 -2.06 9.58 17.22
C ASN A 202 -1.27 10.74 16.57
N THR A 203 -1.69 11.98 16.80
CA THR A 203 -1.04 13.19 16.25
C THR A 203 0.46 13.22 16.56
N THR A 204 0.86 12.90 17.80
CA THR A 204 2.30 12.88 18.19
C THR A 204 3.09 11.83 17.38
N GLY A 205 2.47 10.69 17.05
CA GLY A 205 3.08 9.69 16.20
C GLY A 205 3.29 10.18 14.77
N TYR A 206 2.31 10.91 14.21
CA TYR A 206 2.44 11.55 12.90
C TYR A 206 3.42 12.73 12.90
N ASP A 207 3.56 13.46 14.03
CA ASP A 207 4.60 14.49 14.16
C ASP A 207 6.01 13.90 14.01
N ILE A 208 6.26 12.71 14.58
CA ILE A 208 7.53 12.01 14.38
C ILE A 208 7.73 11.64 12.91
N TRP A 209 6.70 11.13 12.26
CA TRP A 209 6.78 10.78 10.85
C TRP A 209 7.04 12.02 9.98
N TYR A 210 6.34 13.12 10.25
CA TYR A 210 6.56 14.37 9.55
C TYR A 210 8.03 14.83 9.65
N GLU A 211 8.60 14.87 10.85
CA GLU A 211 10.00 15.29 11.07
C GLU A 211 11.00 14.42 10.29
N VAL A 212 10.71 13.14 10.13
CA VAL A 212 11.59 12.20 9.40
C VAL A 212 11.38 12.29 7.89
N LEU A 213 10.15 12.45 7.45
CA LEU A 213 9.78 12.38 6.03
C LEU A 213 9.95 13.71 5.29
N ARG A 214 9.88 14.85 6.00
CA ARG A 214 9.93 16.18 5.37
C ARG A 214 11.17 16.40 4.52
N GLU A 215 12.33 15.91 4.95
CA GLU A 215 13.58 16.05 4.19
C GLU A 215 13.49 15.34 2.82
N TYR A 216 12.75 14.24 2.73
CA TYR A 216 12.54 13.52 1.47
C TYR A 216 11.46 14.16 0.59
N VAL A 217 10.48 14.84 1.19
CA VAL A 217 9.42 15.56 0.48
C VAL A 217 9.95 16.86 -0.12
N GLU A 218 10.77 17.59 0.64
CA GLU A 218 11.30 18.91 0.29
C GLU A 218 12.59 18.82 -0.54
N ALA A 219 13.24 17.67 -0.60
CA ALA A 219 14.41 17.46 -1.47
C ALA A 219 14.01 17.69 -2.94
N PRO A 220 14.86 18.45 -3.69
CA PRO A 220 14.62 18.79 -5.08
C PRO A 220 14.58 17.57 -5.99
#